data_e801a3592afd33f56e05e87b962484ed
#
_entry.id   e801a3592afd33f56e05e87b962484ed
#
_cell.length_a   1.000
_cell.length_b   1.000
_cell.length_c   1.000
_cell.angle_alpha   90.00
_cell.angle_beta   90.00
_cell.angle_gamma   90.00
#
_symmetry.space_group_name_H-M   'P 1'
#
loop_
_entity.id
_entity.type
_entity.pdbx_description
1 polymer ?
#
loop_
_entity_poly.entity_id
_entity_poly.type
_entity_poly.pdbx_seq_one_letter_code
_entity_poly.pdbx_strand_id
1 'polypeptide(L)'
;KKTAASFGTTLGQSEVLRFSDGEFQPCYNESIRGCTVFIIQSTFPPSDNLMELLMMIDAARRASAHQVVAVIPYFGWARQDRKDRPRVPIGAKLVANMLMAAGVDRVMTMDLHADQIQGFFDVPVDALYASGIFVPYIKSLNIEDLSIAAPDMGGAKRANTYSKLLGTPIIISHKERAKANVVGKMTAIG
;
A
#
# COMPACT_ATOMS: atom_id res chain seq x y z
N LYS A 1 8.92 -2.78 -14.32
CA LYS A 1 9.03 -3.51 -15.62
C LYS A 1 7.98 -4.63 -15.74
N LYS A 2 7.92 -5.62 -14.81
CA LYS A 2 6.95 -6.73 -14.87
C LYS A 2 5.50 -6.27 -14.94
N THR A 3 5.10 -5.27 -14.12
CA THR A 3 3.74 -4.72 -14.11
C THR A 3 3.37 -4.08 -15.47
N ALA A 4 4.26 -3.28 -16.05
CA ALA A 4 4.05 -2.68 -17.36
C ALA A 4 3.90 -3.75 -18.46
N ALA A 5 4.78 -4.75 -18.45
CA ALA A 5 4.69 -5.88 -19.38
C ALA A 5 3.39 -6.67 -19.25
N SER A 6 2.93 -6.92 -18.01
CA SER A 6 1.65 -7.59 -17.74
C SER A 6 0.44 -6.76 -18.20
N PHE A 7 0.57 -5.45 -18.19
CA PHE A 7 -0.43 -4.51 -18.70
C PHE A 7 -0.38 -4.34 -20.24
N GLY A 8 0.57 -4.98 -20.91
CA GLY A 8 0.75 -4.88 -22.37
C GLY A 8 1.43 -3.60 -22.84
N THR A 9 2.21 -2.95 -21.98
CA THR A 9 2.93 -1.71 -22.28
C THR A 9 4.39 -1.77 -21.84
N THR A 10 5.18 -0.78 -22.24
CA THR A 10 6.55 -0.58 -21.77
C THR A 10 6.59 0.37 -20.58
N LEU A 11 7.66 0.30 -19.81
CA LEU A 11 7.92 1.29 -18.77
C LEU A 11 8.31 2.62 -19.42
N GLY A 12 7.71 3.71 -18.94
CA GLY A 12 8.08 5.07 -19.36
C GLY A 12 9.53 5.40 -19.00
N GLN A 13 10.12 6.33 -19.73
CA GLN A 13 11.48 6.78 -19.52
C GLN A 13 11.51 7.83 -18.40
N SER A 14 12.11 7.48 -17.29
CA SER A 14 12.29 8.36 -16.13
C SER A 14 13.58 8.04 -15.39
N GLU A 15 14.14 9.03 -14.73
CA GLU A 15 15.31 8.89 -13.88
C GLU A 15 15.17 9.69 -12.59
N VAL A 16 16.00 9.38 -11.62
CA VAL A 16 16.12 10.13 -10.37
C VAL A 16 17.57 10.57 -10.23
N LEU A 17 17.80 11.86 -10.41
CA LEU A 17 19.11 12.47 -10.16
C LEU A 17 19.31 12.61 -8.66
N ARG A 18 20.48 12.24 -8.15
CA ARG A 18 20.84 12.42 -6.75
C ARG A 18 21.99 13.42 -6.64
N PHE A 19 21.82 14.38 -5.74
CA PHE A 19 22.81 15.39 -5.44
C PHE A 19 23.74 14.95 -4.32
N SER A 20 24.89 15.62 -4.20
CA SER A 20 25.94 15.28 -3.22
C SER A 20 25.53 15.50 -1.77
N ASP A 21 24.57 16.38 -1.53
CA ASP A 21 23.98 16.68 -0.21
C ASP A 21 22.88 15.70 0.22
N GLY A 22 22.50 14.77 -0.69
CA GLY A 22 21.48 13.75 -0.44
C GLY A 22 20.10 14.10 -0.99
N GLU A 23 19.88 15.32 -1.49
CA GLU A 23 18.66 15.65 -2.22
C GLU A 23 18.55 14.87 -3.53
N PHE A 24 17.36 14.80 -4.10
CA PHE A 24 17.14 14.14 -5.38
C PHE A 24 16.06 14.83 -6.19
N GLN A 25 16.12 14.66 -7.50
CA GLN A 25 15.19 15.23 -8.46
C GLN A 25 14.74 14.15 -9.46
N PRO A 26 13.48 13.68 -9.38
CA PRO A 26 12.91 12.83 -10.43
C PRO A 26 12.65 13.62 -11.71
N CYS A 27 12.80 12.95 -12.85
CA CYS A 27 12.58 13.53 -14.16
C CYS A 27 11.92 12.52 -15.10
N TYR A 28 11.00 12.99 -15.94
CA TYR A 28 10.50 12.25 -17.10
C TYR A 28 11.34 12.58 -18.32
N ASN A 29 11.96 11.57 -18.93
CA ASN A 29 12.84 11.73 -20.09
C ASN A 29 12.08 11.58 -21.42
N GLU A 30 10.74 11.62 -21.38
CA GLU A 30 9.85 11.60 -22.52
C GLU A 30 8.66 12.53 -22.30
N SER A 31 7.97 12.89 -23.38
CA SER A 31 6.77 13.73 -23.25
C SER A 31 5.61 12.89 -22.70
N ILE A 32 5.06 13.31 -21.58
CA ILE A 32 3.87 12.73 -20.96
C ILE A 32 2.65 13.65 -21.06
N ARG A 33 2.73 14.69 -21.88
CA ARG A 33 1.64 15.64 -22.10
C ARG A 33 0.38 14.92 -22.62
N GLY A 34 -0.74 15.13 -21.94
CA GLY A 34 -2.02 14.54 -22.31
C GLY A 34 -2.15 13.04 -22.01
N CYS A 35 -1.12 12.41 -21.43
CA CYS A 35 -1.14 10.99 -21.05
C CYS A 35 -1.81 10.76 -19.69
N THR A 36 -2.39 9.58 -19.49
CA THR A 36 -2.64 9.04 -18.16
C THR A 36 -1.34 8.40 -17.65
N VAL A 37 -0.83 8.92 -16.55
CA VAL A 37 0.46 8.50 -15.96
C VAL A 37 0.20 7.65 -14.73
N PHE A 38 0.66 6.40 -14.72
CA PHE A 38 0.64 5.52 -13.57
C PHE A 38 2.01 5.52 -12.90
N ILE A 39 2.11 6.06 -11.69
CA ILE A 39 3.34 6.09 -10.90
C ILE A 39 3.26 4.96 -9.88
N ILE A 40 4.12 3.94 -10.01
CA ILE A 40 4.12 2.76 -9.15
C ILE A 40 5.24 2.90 -8.13
N GLN A 41 4.88 3.16 -6.88
CA GLN A 41 5.83 3.37 -5.79
C GLN A 41 5.24 2.89 -4.46
N SER A 42 5.90 1.95 -3.79
CA SER A 42 5.59 1.61 -2.40
C SER A 42 6.22 2.62 -1.45
N THR A 43 5.47 3.06 -0.44
CA THR A 43 5.91 4.14 0.46
C THR A 43 6.38 3.63 1.83
N PHE A 44 6.97 2.41 1.89
CA PHE A 44 7.65 1.93 3.09
C PHE A 44 8.95 2.73 3.36
N PRO A 45 9.49 2.71 4.58
CA PRO A 45 10.75 3.40 4.89
C PRO A 45 11.91 2.96 3.97
N PRO A 46 12.82 3.87 3.59
CA PRO A 46 12.96 5.23 4.10
C PRO A 46 11.90 6.21 3.56
N SER A 47 11.78 7.39 4.20
CA SER A 47 10.81 8.42 3.83
C SER A 47 10.99 8.95 2.41
N ASP A 48 12.19 8.79 1.84
CA ASP A 48 12.53 9.13 0.46
C ASP A 48 11.56 8.48 -0.55
N ASN A 49 11.11 7.25 -0.29
CA ASN A 49 10.15 6.58 -1.15
C ASN A 49 8.82 7.37 -1.28
N LEU A 50 8.37 8.00 -0.20
CA LEU A 50 7.20 8.87 -0.25
C LEU A 50 7.53 10.19 -0.93
N MET A 51 8.67 10.80 -0.60
CA MET A 51 9.08 12.09 -1.19
C MET A 51 9.28 11.96 -2.70
N GLU A 52 9.90 10.89 -3.17
CA GLU A 52 10.08 10.61 -4.60
C GLU A 52 8.71 10.50 -5.31
N LEU A 53 7.75 9.78 -4.71
CA LEU A 53 6.38 9.69 -5.24
C LEU A 53 5.72 11.08 -5.35
N LEU A 54 5.82 11.91 -4.31
CA LEU A 54 5.24 13.27 -4.31
C LEU A 54 5.85 14.14 -5.42
N MET A 55 7.18 14.10 -5.56
CA MET A 55 7.89 14.86 -6.60
C MET A 55 7.57 14.35 -8.01
N MET A 56 7.40 13.03 -8.21
CA MET A 56 6.97 12.46 -9.49
C MET A 56 5.54 12.89 -9.85
N ILE A 57 4.64 12.96 -8.87
CA ILE A 57 3.27 13.46 -9.09
C ILE A 57 3.30 14.94 -9.51
N ASP A 58 4.02 15.80 -8.78
CA ASP A 58 4.16 17.21 -9.09
C ASP A 58 4.77 17.43 -10.49
N ALA A 59 5.84 16.69 -10.80
CA ALA A 59 6.47 16.74 -12.12
C ALA A 59 5.50 16.33 -13.26
N ALA A 60 4.68 15.29 -13.05
CA ALA A 60 3.68 14.87 -14.02
C ALA A 60 2.60 15.95 -14.25
N ARG A 61 2.13 16.58 -13.18
CA ARG A 61 1.19 17.72 -13.27
C ARG A 61 1.78 18.89 -14.04
N ARG A 62 3.00 19.27 -13.73
CA ARG A 62 3.72 20.36 -14.45
C ARG A 62 4.01 20.03 -15.91
N ALA A 63 4.22 18.76 -16.23
CA ALA A 63 4.37 18.28 -17.59
C ALA A 63 3.03 18.16 -18.37
N SER A 64 1.91 18.61 -17.79
CA SER A 64 0.57 18.59 -18.36
C SER A 64 0.05 17.16 -18.66
N ALA A 65 0.33 16.20 -17.78
CA ALA A 65 -0.34 14.90 -17.81
C ALA A 65 -1.86 15.11 -17.73
N HIS A 66 -2.62 14.29 -18.47
CA HIS A 66 -4.08 14.34 -18.43
C HIS A 66 -4.62 13.83 -17.07
N GLN A 67 -4.03 12.74 -16.59
CA GLN A 67 -4.41 12.13 -15.32
C GLN A 67 -3.17 11.53 -14.65
N VAL A 68 -3.05 11.68 -13.33
CA VAL A 68 -1.97 11.11 -12.53
C VAL A 68 -2.55 10.10 -11.54
N VAL A 69 -2.20 8.83 -11.68
CA VAL A 69 -2.63 7.72 -10.85
C VAL A 69 -1.45 7.23 -10.00
N ALA A 70 -1.53 7.39 -8.69
CA ALA A 70 -0.54 6.83 -7.78
C ALA A 70 -0.90 5.38 -7.43
N VAL A 71 -0.08 4.44 -7.87
CA VAL A 71 -0.20 3.01 -7.55
C VAL A 71 0.76 2.70 -6.41
N ILE A 72 0.20 2.52 -5.21
CA ILE A 72 0.95 2.37 -3.96
C ILE A 72 0.70 0.98 -3.39
N PRO A 73 1.43 -0.07 -3.81
CA PRO A 73 1.20 -1.44 -3.36
C PRO A 73 1.34 -1.60 -1.84
N TYR A 74 2.23 -0.83 -1.22
CA TYR A 74 2.33 -0.70 0.23
C TYR A 74 2.17 0.77 0.63
N PHE A 75 1.06 1.07 1.30
CA PHE A 75 0.78 2.41 1.82
C PHE A 75 1.44 2.59 3.19
N GLY A 76 2.56 3.30 3.21
CA GLY A 76 3.29 3.63 4.44
C GLY A 76 2.47 4.50 5.39
N TRP A 77 2.82 4.45 6.68
CA TRP A 77 2.12 5.16 7.77
C TRP A 77 0.64 4.79 7.96
N ALA A 78 0.09 3.83 7.21
CA ALA A 78 -1.29 3.38 7.32
C ALA A 78 -1.68 2.92 8.73
N ARG A 79 -0.73 2.42 9.54
CA ARG A 79 -0.96 2.05 10.94
C ARG A 79 -1.28 3.23 11.86
N GLN A 80 -1.04 4.47 11.40
CA GLN A 80 -1.36 5.71 12.10
C GLN A 80 -2.65 6.30 11.56
N ASP A 81 -3.72 5.50 11.51
CA ASP A 81 -5.04 5.87 10.97
C ASP A 81 -5.92 6.61 11.99
N ARG A 82 -5.51 6.61 13.26
CA ARG A 82 -6.21 7.27 14.36
C ARG A 82 -5.22 7.67 15.46
N LYS A 83 -5.68 8.51 16.38
CA LYS A 83 -4.94 8.81 17.60
C LYS A 83 -5.11 7.64 18.58
N ASP A 84 -4.04 6.94 18.88
CA ASP A 84 -3.98 5.90 19.92
C ASP A 84 -3.66 6.47 21.32
N ARG A 85 -3.15 7.72 21.35
CA ARG A 85 -2.84 8.48 22.57
C ARG A 85 -2.91 9.99 22.30
N PRO A 86 -2.94 10.83 23.34
CA PRO A 86 -2.90 12.28 23.17
C PRO A 86 -1.63 12.77 22.46
N ARG A 87 -1.76 13.85 21.68
CA ARG A 87 -0.64 14.59 21.06
C ARG A 87 0.18 13.79 20.03
N VAL A 88 -0.44 12.84 19.35
CA VAL A 88 0.15 12.12 18.22
C VAL A 88 -0.52 12.54 16.90
N PRO A 89 0.17 12.41 15.76
CA PRO A 89 -0.41 12.67 14.45
C PRO A 89 -1.41 11.57 14.04
N ILE A 90 -2.15 11.84 12.98
CA ILE A 90 -2.81 10.84 12.15
C ILE A 90 -2.01 10.76 10.84
N GLY A 91 -0.96 9.95 10.84
CA GLY A 91 0.02 9.89 9.76
C GLY A 91 -0.59 9.48 8.41
N ALA A 92 -1.56 8.55 8.43
CA ALA A 92 -2.26 8.15 7.22
C ALA A 92 -3.02 9.31 6.56
N LYS A 93 -3.67 10.18 7.36
CA LYS A 93 -4.35 11.38 6.84
C LYS A 93 -3.35 12.43 6.33
N LEU A 94 -2.23 12.59 7.01
CA LEU A 94 -1.17 13.51 6.56
C LEU A 94 -0.63 13.08 5.18
N VAL A 95 -0.32 11.78 5.00
CA VAL A 95 0.14 11.24 3.71
C VAL A 95 -0.93 11.43 2.63
N ALA A 96 -2.19 11.15 2.93
CA ALA A 96 -3.29 11.38 1.98
C ALA A 96 -3.36 12.85 1.53
N ASN A 97 -3.27 13.79 2.48
CA ASN A 97 -3.26 15.23 2.18
C ASN A 97 -2.06 15.63 1.30
N MET A 98 -0.87 15.11 1.58
CA MET A 98 0.32 15.40 0.77
C MET A 98 0.20 14.88 -0.67
N LEU A 99 -0.34 13.67 -0.86
CA LEU A 99 -0.59 13.12 -2.19
C LEU A 99 -1.60 13.96 -2.98
N MET A 100 -2.69 14.39 -2.34
CA MET A 100 -3.68 15.28 -2.97
C MET A 100 -3.08 16.64 -3.28
N ALA A 101 -2.30 17.24 -2.37
CA ALA A 101 -1.63 18.52 -2.58
C ALA A 101 -0.59 18.45 -3.72
N ALA A 102 0.10 17.32 -3.89
CA ALA A 102 0.99 17.09 -5.03
C ALA A 102 0.23 16.99 -6.37
N GLY A 103 -1.07 16.74 -6.35
CA GLY A 103 -1.94 16.75 -7.53
C GLY A 103 -2.28 15.36 -8.07
N VAL A 104 -2.33 14.34 -7.24
CA VAL A 104 -2.83 13.01 -7.64
C VAL A 104 -4.31 13.09 -7.99
N ASP A 105 -4.74 12.43 -9.07
CA ASP A 105 -6.15 12.35 -9.48
C ASP A 105 -6.84 11.06 -8.99
N ARG A 106 -6.07 9.99 -8.73
CA ARG A 106 -6.56 8.70 -8.26
C ARG A 106 -5.46 7.96 -7.51
N VAL A 107 -5.83 7.22 -6.49
CA VAL A 107 -4.91 6.34 -5.74
C VAL A 107 -5.36 4.89 -5.90
N MET A 108 -4.42 4.00 -6.20
CA MET A 108 -4.62 2.55 -6.16
C MET A 108 -3.70 1.98 -5.08
N THR A 109 -4.22 1.16 -4.20
CA THR A 109 -3.43 0.56 -3.12
C THR A 109 -3.89 -0.87 -2.84
N MET A 110 -3.12 -1.60 -2.03
CA MET A 110 -3.43 -2.99 -1.71
C MET A 110 -3.38 -3.22 -0.19
N ASP A 111 -4.37 -3.96 0.32
CA ASP A 111 -4.45 -4.39 1.72
C ASP A 111 -4.17 -3.25 2.73
N LEU A 112 -4.93 -2.17 2.65
CA LEU A 112 -4.87 -1.09 3.64
C LEU A 112 -4.94 -1.64 5.06
N HIS A 113 -4.21 -1.00 5.97
CA HIS A 113 -4.25 -1.35 7.40
C HIS A 113 -5.67 -1.28 7.97
N ALA A 114 -6.45 -0.32 7.50
CA ALA A 114 -7.85 -0.14 7.84
C ALA A 114 -8.60 0.42 6.63
N ASP A 115 -9.75 -0.18 6.30
CA ASP A 115 -10.51 0.17 5.09
C ASP A 115 -10.98 1.63 5.08
N GLN A 116 -11.24 2.21 6.25
CA GLN A 116 -11.68 3.61 6.40
C GLN A 116 -10.63 4.65 5.98
N ILE A 117 -9.38 4.27 5.78
CA ILE A 117 -8.33 5.17 5.24
C ILE A 117 -8.72 5.70 3.86
N GLN A 118 -9.52 4.95 3.08
CA GLN A 118 -10.07 5.42 1.82
C GLN A 118 -10.83 6.74 1.98
N GLY A 119 -11.53 6.95 3.10
CA GLY A 119 -12.24 8.18 3.42
C GLY A 119 -11.33 9.37 3.78
N PHE A 120 -10.01 9.20 3.81
CA PHE A 120 -9.07 10.31 4.02
C PHE A 120 -8.75 11.07 2.74
N PHE A 121 -9.16 10.53 1.60
CA PHE A 121 -8.93 11.10 0.28
C PHE A 121 -10.19 11.77 -0.26
N ASP A 122 -10.02 12.90 -0.92
CA ASP A 122 -11.05 13.58 -1.69
C ASP A 122 -11.00 13.23 -3.19
N VAL A 123 -10.12 12.28 -3.54
CA VAL A 123 -9.99 11.68 -4.88
C VAL A 123 -10.38 10.20 -4.82
N PRO A 124 -10.76 9.56 -5.94
CA PRO A 124 -11.07 8.13 -5.98
C PRO A 124 -9.92 7.27 -5.47
N VAL A 125 -10.26 6.25 -4.67
CA VAL A 125 -9.31 5.26 -4.15
C VAL A 125 -9.77 3.86 -4.53
N ASP A 126 -8.89 3.11 -5.20
CA ASP A 126 -9.08 1.69 -5.48
C ASP A 126 -8.29 0.88 -4.43
N ALA A 127 -8.98 0.43 -3.40
CA ALA A 127 -8.40 -0.45 -2.38
C ALA A 127 -8.54 -1.90 -2.80
N LEU A 128 -7.46 -2.46 -3.33
CA LEU A 128 -7.42 -3.85 -3.79
C LEU A 128 -7.08 -4.79 -2.64
N TYR A 129 -7.51 -6.05 -2.77
CA TYR A 129 -7.19 -7.10 -1.81
C TYR A 129 -6.28 -8.16 -2.45
N ALA A 130 -5.17 -8.47 -1.80
CA ALA A 130 -4.23 -9.50 -2.24
C ALA A 130 -4.85 -10.91 -2.21
N SER A 131 -5.99 -11.09 -1.55
CA SER A 131 -6.75 -12.36 -1.59
C SER A 131 -7.10 -12.79 -3.02
N GLY A 132 -7.33 -11.84 -3.94
CA GLY A 132 -7.56 -12.14 -5.36
C GLY A 132 -6.37 -12.84 -6.04
N ILE A 133 -5.16 -12.64 -5.52
CA ILE A 133 -3.92 -13.27 -6.01
C ILE A 133 -3.59 -14.52 -5.20
N PHE A 134 -3.63 -14.40 -3.87
CA PHE A 134 -3.19 -15.50 -2.99
C PHE A 134 -4.15 -16.68 -2.95
N VAL A 135 -5.47 -16.47 -3.04
CA VAL A 135 -6.43 -17.57 -2.98
C VAL A 135 -6.27 -18.56 -4.16
N PRO A 136 -6.18 -18.12 -5.44
CA PRO A 136 -5.88 -19.01 -6.54
C PRO A 136 -4.53 -19.71 -6.39
N TYR A 137 -3.51 -18.99 -5.94
CA TYR A 137 -2.18 -19.55 -5.70
C TYR A 137 -2.21 -20.64 -4.63
N ILE A 138 -2.81 -20.38 -3.47
CA ILE A 138 -2.93 -21.37 -2.38
C ILE A 138 -3.68 -22.62 -2.87
N LYS A 139 -4.77 -22.44 -3.62
CA LYS A 139 -5.52 -23.57 -4.21
C LYS A 139 -4.64 -24.41 -5.14
N SER A 140 -3.76 -23.78 -5.92
CA SER A 140 -2.86 -24.50 -6.84
C SER A 140 -1.79 -25.36 -6.15
N LEU A 141 -1.51 -25.10 -4.86
CA LEU A 141 -0.56 -25.88 -4.08
C LEU A 141 -1.10 -27.25 -3.64
N ASN A 142 -2.43 -27.46 -3.72
CA ASN A 142 -3.11 -28.71 -3.33
C ASN A 142 -2.69 -29.23 -1.94
N ILE A 143 -2.65 -28.32 -0.94
CA ILE A 143 -2.26 -28.67 0.43
C ILE A 143 -3.37 -29.47 1.08
N GLU A 144 -3.05 -30.68 1.55
CA GLU A 144 -3.96 -31.51 2.36
C GLU A 144 -4.11 -30.88 3.76
N ASP A 145 -5.31 -31.00 4.34
CA ASP A 145 -5.65 -30.52 5.69
C ASP A 145 -5.29 -29.03 5.94
N LEU A 146 -5.46 -28.20 4.91
CA LEU A 146 -5.15 -26.76 4.98
C LEU A 146 -6.00 -26.07 6.05
N SER A 147 -5.36 -25.31 6.92
CA SER A 147 -5.98 -24.37 7.86
C SER A 147 -5.40 -22.98 7.73
N ILE A 148 -6.19 -21.95 7.97
CA ILE A 148 -5.73 -20.56 7.95
C ILE A 148 -5.52 -20.08 9.39
N ALA A 149 -4.32 -19.59 9.69
CA ALA A 149 -3.98 -19.08 11.01
C ALA A 149 -3.86 -17.54 11.01
N ALA A 150 -4.53 -16.89 11.96
CA ALA A 150 -4.29 -15.48 12.28
C ALA A 150 -3.20 -15.37 13.34
N PRO A 151 -2.14 -14.56 13.12
CA PRO A 151 -1.02 -14.43 14.07
C PRO A 151 -1.41 -13.65 15.33
N ASP A 152 -2.51 -12.91 15.29
CA ASP A 152 -3.09 -12.15 16.39
C ASP A 152 -4.56 -11.79 16.10
N MET A 153 -5.24 -11.21 17.08
CA MET A 153 -6.64 -10.77 16.93
C MET A 153 -6.81 -9.69 15.84
N GLY A 154 -5.80 -8.85 15.60
CA GLY A 154 -5.84 -7.86 14.51
C GLY A 154 -5.90 -8.48 13.12
N GLY A 155 -5.31 -9.66 12.95
CA GLY A 155 -5.35 -10.44 11.71
C GLY A 155 -6.62 -11.28 11.51
N ALA A 156 -7.46 -11.42 12.53
CA ALA A 156 -8.59 -12.36 12.51
C ALA A 156 -9.60 -12.08 11.38
N LYS A 157 -9.95 -10.82 11.10
CA LYS A 157 -10.85 -10.44 9.99
C LYS A 157 -10.29 -10.90 8.64
N ARG A 158 -9.02 -10.67 8.39
CA ARG A 158 -8.34 -11.06 7.14
C ARG A 158 -8.27 -12.59 7.03
N ALA A 159 -7.82 -13.27 8.08
CA ALA A 159 -7.75 -14.74 8.10
C ALA A 159 -9.14 -15.39 7.86
N ASN A 160 -10.21 -14.83 8.45
CA ASN A 160 -11.58 -15.28 8.21
C ASN A 160 -11.99 -15.11 6.74
N THR A 161 -11.57 -14.04 6.08
CA THR A 161 -11.82 -13.86 4.64
C THR A 161 -11.15 -14.97 3.83
N TYR A 162 -9.88 -15.28 4.09
CA TYR A 162 -9.18 -16.38 3.42
C TYR A 162 -9.82 -17.74 3.72
N SER A 163 -10.14 -18.03 4.99
CA SER A 163 -10.83 -19.25 5.41
C SER A 163 -12.12 -19.45 4.62
N LYS A 164 -12.96 -18.43 4.51
CA LYS A 164 -14.21 -18.49 3.73
C LYS A 164 -13.97 -18.73 2.24
N LEU A 165 -13.00 -18.04 1.63
CA LEU A 165 -12.68 -18.17 0.19
C LEU A 165 -12.05 -19.52 -0.16
N LEU A 166 -11.37 -20.15 0.79
CA LEU A 166 -10.70 -21.43 0.63
C LEU A 166 -11.56 -22.60 1.12
N GLY A 167 -12.60 -22.36 1.94
CA GLY A 167 -13.43 -23.39 2.55
C GLY A 167 -12.68 -24.17 3.64
N THR A 168 -11.82 -23.52 4.41
CA THR A 168 -10.91 -24.16 5.38
C THR A 168 -11.15 -23.68 6.81
N PRO A 169 -10.78 -24.47 7.84
CA PRO A 169 -10.82 -24.03 9.24
C PRO A 169 -9.94 -22.79 9.47
N ILE A 170 -10.29 -22.03 10.53
CA ILE A 170 -9.51 -20.89 11.00
C ILE A 170 -8.95 -21.15 12.40
N ILE A 171 -7.71 -20.79 12.61
CA ILE A 171 -7.03 -20.78 13.90
C ILE A 171 -6.68 -19.35 14.26
N ILE A 172 -7.02 -18.89 15.45
CA ILE A 172 -6.71 -17.53 15.92
C ILE A 172 -5.70 -17.62 17.06
N SER A 173 -4.55 -16.95 16.88
CA SER A 173 -3.55 -16.82 17.93
C SER A 173 -3.87 -15.61 18.81
N HIS A 174 -4.04 -15.83 20.10
CA HIS A 174 -4.11 -14.77 21.09
C HIS A 174 -2.72 -14.45 21.61
N LYS A 175 -2.31 -13.18 21.47
CA LYS A 175 -0.99 -12.71 21.84
C LYS A 175 -1.09 -11.68 22.96
N GLU A 176 -0.62 -12.04 24.14
CA GLU A 176 -0.45 -11.10 25.23
C GLU A 176 0.87 -10.33 25.07
N ARG A 177 0.81 -9.00 25.13
CA ARG A 177 1.98 -8.13 25.05
C ARG A 177 2.24 -7.52 26.41
N ALA A 178 3.37 -7.85 27.04
CA ALA A 178 3.81 -7.21 28.28
C ALA A 178 4.28 -5.76 28.05
N LYS A 179 4.85 -5.46 26.86
CA LYS A 179 5.27 -4.13 26.41
C LYS A 179 5.15 -4.04 24.88
N ALA A 180 5.16 -2.81 24.32
CA ALA A 180 5.22 -2.61 22.86
C ALA A 180 6.42 -3.38 22.28
N ASN A 181 6.15 -4.16 21.21
CA ASN A 181 7.13 -5.01 20.50
C ASN A 181 7.72 -6.20 21.29
N VAL A 182 7.24 -6.51 22.49
CA VAL A 182 7.65 -7.70 23.26
C VAL A 182 6.48 -8.68 23.36
N VAL A 183 6.68 -9.88 22.83
CA VAL A 183 5.69 -10.98 22.91
C VAL A 183 5.84 -11.66 24.28
N GLY A 184 4.77 -11.70 25.07
CA GLY A 184 4.68 -12.48 26.28
C GLY A 184 4.22 -13.91 25.99
N LYS A 185 2.93 -14.20 26.21
CA LYS A 185 2.31 -15.52 26.00
C LYS A 185 1.53 -15.57 24.69
N MET A 186 1.60 -16.69 23.97
CA MET A 186 0.74 -16.99 22.83
C MET A 186 -0.15 -18.18 23.14
N THR A 187 -1.44 -18.06 22.84
CA THR A 187 -2.42 -19.15 22.95
C THR A 187 -3.15 -19.30 21.63
N ALA A 188 -3.20 -20.48 21.06
CA ALA A 188 -3.98 -20.78 19.85
C ALA A 188 -5.40 -21.17 20.23
N ILE A 189 -6.39 -20.67 19.47
CA ILE A 189 -7.81 -20.95 19.60
C ILE A 189 -8.31 -21.37 18.22
N GLY A 190 -8.90 -22.54 18.08
CA GLY A 190 -9.43 -23.10 16.85
C GLY A 190 -9.57 -24.59 16.90
#